data_899a0a65b90604ad3714ddda55449eb8
#
_entry.id   899a0a65b90604ad3714ddda55449eb8
#
_cell.length_a   1.000
_cell.length_b   1.000
_cell.length_c   1.000
_cell.angle_alpha   90.00
_cell.angle_beta   90.00
_cell.angle_gamma   90.00
#
_symmetry.space_group_name_H-M   'P 1'
#
loop_
_entity.id
_entity.type
_entity.pdbx_description
1 polymer ?
#
loop_
_entity_poly.entity_id
_entity_poly.type
_entity_poly.pdbx_seq_one_letter_code
_entity_poly.pdbx_strand_id
1 'polypeptide(L)'
;TSIQWSRLFPQGKGEVNQKAVDFYNAYIDELIANGIEPFMNLYHFDMPMALQEKGGWLNRETVDAYVAFAQTCFTLFGDRVKKWFTHNEPIVPVEGGYLYQFHYPNEINMKHAVQVGFHETLASAKAIKVYHEMNLDGEIGIILNLTPSYPRDENDPEDVKAAQIADAFFNRSFLD
;
A
#
# COMPACT_ATOMS: atom_id res chain seq x y z
N THR A 1 -0.85 -1.02 12.77
CA THR A 1 -2.16 -1.51 12.31
C THR A 1 -2.60 -0.78 11.03
N SER A 2 -3.83 -1.05 10.52
CA SER A 2 -4.31 -0.48 9.24
C SER A 2 -5.68 0.16 9.40
N ILE A 3 -5.92 1.21 8.59
CA ILE A 3 -7.27 1.75 8.35
C ILE A 3 -7.80 1.07 7.09
N GLN A 4 -8.85 0.26 7.22
CA GLN A 4 -9.41 -0.45 6.07
C GLN A 4 -10.14 0.50 5.12
N TRP A 5 -9.65 0.59 3.88
CA TRP A 5 -10.24 1.41 2.83
C TRP A 5 -11.70 1.01 2.55
N SER A 6 -11.94 -0.30 2.41
CA SER A 6 -13.28 -0.85 2.17
C SER A 6 -14.27 -0.57 3.31
N ARG A 7 -13.79 -0.37 4.54
CA ARG A 7 -14.62 0.00 5.68
C ARG A 7 -14.94 1.49 5.70
N LEU A 8 -13.95 2.34 5.43
CA LEU A 8 -14.13 3.79 5.44
C LEU A 8 -14.91 4.29 4.21
N PHE A 9 -14.64 3.71 3.04
CA PHE A 9 -15.33 3.94 1.79
C PHE A 9 -15.83 2.62 1.18
N PRO A 10 -17.02 2.13 1.56
CA PRO A 10 -17.54 0.86 1.04
C PRO A 10 -17.65 0.79 -0.49
N GLN A 11 -17.85 1.95 -1.15
CA GLN A 11 -17.87 2.08 -2.61
C GLN A 11 -16.51 2.49 -3.20
N GLY A 12 -15.45 2.51 -2.39
CA GLY A 12 -14.09 2.92 -2.76
C GLY A 12 -13.87 4.41 -2.85
N LYS A 13 -14.92 5.19 -3.02
CA LYS A 13 -14.93 6.67 -3.07
C LYS A 13 -16.34 7.20 -2.74
N GLY A 14 -16.45 8.51 -2.55
CA GLY A 14 -17.72 9.21 -2.33
C GLY A 14 -18.02 9.40 -0.85
N GLU A 15 -19.12 8.87 -0.36
CA GLU A 15 -19.56 9.06 1.01
C GLU A 15 -18.73 8.25 2.01
N VAL A 16 -18.28 8.90 3.07
CA VAL A 16 -17.53 8.30 4.16
C VAL A 16 -18.47 7.57 5.10
N ASN A 17 -18.16 6.36 5.47
CA ASN A 17 -18.91 5.59 6.46
C ASN A 17 -18.64 6.13 7.89
N GLN A 18 -19.58 6.88 8.44
CA GLN A 18 -19.43 7.50 9.75
C GLN A 18 -19.17 6.47 10.88
N LYS A 19 -19.76 5.27 10.80
CA LYS A 19 -19.50 4.23 11.80
C LYS A 19 -18.03 3.75 11.79
N ALA A 20 -17.39 3.76 10.62
CA ALA A 20 -15.97 3.46 10.53
C ALA A 20 -15.13 4.60 11.11
N VAL A 21 -15.50 5.85 10.86
CA VAL A 21 -14.85 7.03 11.47
C VAL A 21 -14.90 6.96 12.98
N ASP A 22 -16.08 6.72 13.54
CA ASP A 22 -16.29 6.61 14.99
C ASP A 22 -15.46 5.47 15.59
N PHE A 23 -15.42 4.31 14.91
CA PHE A 23 -14.61 3.18 15.33
C PHE A 23 -13.11 3.50 15.36
N TYR A 24 -12.57 4.10 14.28
CA TYR A 24 -11.14 4.42 14.23
C TYR A 24 -10.76 5.55 15.17
N ASN A 25 -11.63 6.53 15.42
CA ASN A 25 -11.41 7.53 16.45
C ASN A 25 -11.26 6.87 17.83
N ALA A 26 -12.23 6.05 18.23
CA ALA A 26 -12.18 5.34 19.51
C ALA A 26 -10.96 4.42 19.62
N TYR A 27 -10.60 3.73 18.53
CA TYR A 27 -9.45 2.84 18.48
C TYR A 27 -8.12 3.57 18.65
N ILE A 28 -7.94 4.69 17.94
CA ILE A 28 -6.74 5.54 18.04
C ILE A 28 -6.64 6.15 19.44
N ASP A 29 -7.74 6.66 19.98
CA ASP A 29 -7.77 7.26 21.32
C ASP A 29 -7.43 6.23 22.40
N GLU A 30 -7.91 4.99 22.28
CA GLU A 30 -7.59 3.90 23.20
C GLU A 30 -6.10 3.51 23.16
N LEU A 31 -5.50 3.45 21.96
CA LEU A 31 -4.07 3.19 21.82
C LEU A 31 -3.26 4.27 22.55
N ILE A 32 -3.56 5.54 22.29
CA ILE A 32 -2.84 6.68 22.90
C ILE A 32 -3.04 6.71 24.42
N ALA A 33 -4.25 6.46 24.92
CA ALA A 33 -4.56 6.41 26.33
C ALA A 33 -3.75 5.33 27.09
N ASN A 34 -3.37 4.26 26.38
CA ASN A 34 -2.52 3.20 26.89
C ASN A 34 -1.01 3.38 26.60
N GLY A 35 -0.59 4.55 26.13
CA GLY A 35 0.79 4.88 25.84
C GLY A 35 1.36 4.18 24.62
N ILE A 36 0.49 3.73 23.69
CA ILE A 36 0.86 3.08 22.43
C ILE A 36 0.82 4.11 21.30
N GLU A 37 1.95 4.39 20.66
CA GLU A 37 2.01 5.24 19.49
C GLU A 37 1.39 4.52 18.28
N PRO A 38 0.32 5.07 17.65
CA PRO A 38 -0.29 4.41 16.51
C PRO A 38 0.52 4.61 15.23
N PHE A 39 1.00 3.50 14.65
CA PHE A 39 1.56 3.44 13.31
C PHE A 39 0.46 2.93 12.37
N MET A 40 -0.03 3.78 11.47
CA MET A 40 -1.20 3.48 10.63
C MET A 40 -0.82 3.27 9.18
N ASN A 41 -1.20 2.09 8.66
CA ASN A 41 -1.09 1.76 7.25
C ASN A 41 -2.42 2.02 6.53
N LEU A 42 -2.35 2.56 5.31
CA LEU A 42 -3.54 2.94 4.54
C LEU A 42 -4.06 1.81 3.64
N TYR A 43 -3.18 0.96 3.09
CA TYR A 43 -3.59 -0.14 2.24
C TYR A 43 -2.93 -1.45 2.64
N HIS A 44 -3.76 -2.42 3.01
CA HIS A 44 -3.33 -3.78 3.38
C HIS A 44 -4.23 -4.80 2.67
N PHE A 45 -4.21 -4.77 1.33
CA PHE A 45 -4.90 -5.70 0.41
C PHE A 45 -6.43 -5.63 0.43
N ASP A 46 -7.02 -4.67 1.09
CA ASP A 46 -8.47 -4.52 1.30
C ASP A 46 -9.14 -3.64 0.24
N MET A 47 -8.82 -3.89 -1.04
CA MET A 47 -9.42 -3.19 -2.18
C MET A 47 -10.96 -3.22 -2.10
N PRO A 48 -11.64 -2.06 -2.09
CA PRO A 48 -13.10 -2.02 -2.18
C PRO A 48 -13.62 -2.73 -3.43
N MET A 49 -14.57 -3.64 -3.25
CA MET A 49 -15.08 -4.48 -4.35
C MET A 49 -15.61 -3.65 -5.52
N ALA A 50 -16.24 -2.52 -5.24
CA ALA A 50 -16.74 -1.60 -6.27
C ALA A 50 -15.63 -0.98 -7.15
N LEU A 51 -14.37 -0.90 -6.67
CA LEU A 51 -13.22 -0.54 -7.48
C LEU A 51 -12.62 -1.78 -8.17
N GLN A 52 -12.60 -2.91 -7.49
CA GLN A 52 -12.09 -4.16 -8.07
C GLN A 52 -12.90 -4.60 -9.28
N GLU A 53 -14.23 -4.48 -9.27
CA GLU A 53 -15.12 -4.76 -10.39
C GLU A 53 -14.87 -3.85 -11.61
N LYS A 54 -14.23 -2.70 -11.41
CA LYS A 54 -13.81 -1.77 -12.47
C LYS A 54 -12.36 -1.97 -12.91
N GLY A 55 -11.71 -3.03 -12.45
CA GLY A 55 -10.33 -3.39 -12.79
C GLY A 55 -9.31 -3.17 -11.68
N GLY A 56 -9.73 -2.73 -10.47
CA GLY A 56 -8.83 -2.56 -9.33
C GLY A 56 -7.60 -1.70 -9.68
N TRP A 57 -6.41 -2.16 -9.30
CA TRP A 57 -5.16 -1.46 -9.60
C TRP A 57 -4.79 -1.42 -11.09
N LEU A 58 -5.44 -2.16 -11.97
CA LEU A 58 -5.29 -1.99 -13.43
C LEU A 58 -5.93 -0.70 -13.93
N ASN A 59 -6.93 -0.18 -13.20
CA ASN A 59 -7.63 1.04 -13.56
C ASN A 59 -6.97 2.28 -12.92
N ARG A 60 -6.63 3.27 -13.75
CA ARG A 60 -6.04 4.53 -13.31
C ARG A 60 -6.92 5.30 -12.31
N GLU A 61 -8.24 5.20 -12.40
CA GLU A 61 -9.16 5.86 -11.45
C GLU A 61 -8.98 5.37 -10.01
N THR A 62 -8.52 4.13 -9.82
CA THR A 62 -8.23 3.57 -8.49
C THR A 62 -7.12 4.35 -7.79
N VAL A 63 -6.12 4.84 -8.52
CA VAL A 63 -5.06 5.69 -8.00
C VAL A 63 -5.65 6.98 -7.40
N ASP A 64 -6.53 7.64 -8.13
CA ASP A 64 -7.12 8.90 -7.66
C ASP A 64 -8.12 8.68 -6.50
N ALA A 65 -8.85 7.56 -6.52
CA ALA A 65 -9.71 7.15 -5.41
C ALA A 65 -8.90 6.84 -4.13
N TYR A 66 -7.75 6.18 -4.28
CA TYR A 66 -6.84 5.92 -3.17
C TYR A 66 -6.28 7.21 -2.56
N VAL A 67 -5.87 8.16 -3.39
CA VAL A 67 -5.36 9.46 -2.91
C VAL A 67 -6.44 10.22 -2.12
N ALA A 68 -7.68 10.19 -2.59
CA ALA A 68 -8.80 10.79 -1.86
C ALA A 68 -9.07 10.09 -0.52
N PHE A 69 -8.98 8.75 -0.48
CA PHE A 69 -9.05 7.98 0.76
C PHE A 69 -7.92 8.37 1.73
N ALA A 70 -6.67 8.40 1.26
CA ALA A 70 -5.51 8.79 2.06
C ALA A 70 -5.68 10.20 2.64
N GLN A 71 -6.05 11.18 1.82
CA GLN A 71 -6.31 12.55 2.25
C GLN A 71 -7.40 12.61 3.33
N THR A 72 -8.46 11.82 3.18
CA THR A 72 -9.52 11.73 4.19
C THR A 72 -8.99 11.17 5.52
N CYS A 73 -8.17 10.10 5.48
CA CYS A 73 -7.53 9.56 6.67
C CYS A 73 -6.64 10.61 7.37
N PHE A 74 -5.84 11.33 6.61
CA PHE A 74 -4.98 12.39 7.14
C PHE A 74 -5.80 13.51 7.78
N THR A 75 -6.93 13.90 7.17
CA THR A 75 -7.82 14.94 7.71
C THR A 75 -8.49 14.48 9.01
N LEU A 76 -8.94 13.23 9.08
CA LEU A 76 -9.71 12.72 10.21
C LEU A 76 -8.85 12.33 11.42
N PHE A 77 -7.60 11.88 11.18
CA PHE A 77 -6.79 11.24 12.21
C PHE A 77 -5.38 11.81 12.35
N GLY A 78 -4.95 12.71 11.45
CA GLY A 78 -3.59 13.25 11.42
C GLY A 78 -3.25 14.18 12.59
N ASP A 79 -4.23 14.62 13.34
CA ASP A 79 -4.05 15.35 14.61
C ASP A 79 -3.38 14.44 15.66
N ARG A 80 -3.66 13.14 15.67
CA ARG A 80 -3.21 12.13 16.66
C ARG A 80 -2.23 11.11 16.09
N VAL A 81 -2.39 10.70 14.83
CA VAL A 81 -1.50 9.76 14.18
C VAL A 81 -0.33 10.50 13.54
N LYS A 82 0.90 10.16 13.96
CA LYS A 82 2.14 10.80 13.49
C LYS A 82 3.00 9.90 12.59
N LYS A 83 2.66 8.62 12.51
CA LYS A 83 3.39 7.61 11.72
C LYS A 83 2.46 6.92 10.75
N TRP A 84 2.69 7.18 9.45
CA TRP A 84 1.86 6.69 8.38
C TRP A 84 2.63 5.80 7.40
N PHE A 85 1.94 4.80 6.86
CA PHE A 85 2.43 4.01 5.74
C PHE A 85 1.39 3.98 4.63
N THR A 86 1.84 4.16 3.39
CA THR A 86 0.94 4.18 2.24
C THR A 86 0.44 2.77 1.89
N HIS A 87 1.36 1.84 1.72
CA HIS A 87 1.05 0.46 1.34
C HIS A 87 1.80 -0.51 2.25
N ASN A 88 1.16 -1.62 2.56
CA ASN A 88 1.82 -2.82 3.06
C ASN A 88 2.17 -3.71 1.88
N GLU A 89 3.46 -4.00 1.73
CA GLU A 89 4.00 -4.99 0.78
C GLU A 89 3.40 -4.88 -0.64
N PRO A 90 3.61 -3.78 -1.38
CA PRO A 90 3.01 -3.61 -2.70
C PRO A 90 3.42 -4.69 -3.72
N ILE A 91 4.48 -5.46 -3.43
CA ILE A 91 4.86 -6.62 -4.24
C ILE A 91 3.82 -7.74 -4.17
N VAL A 92 3.06 -7.87 -3.06
CA VAL A 92 2.10 -8.98 -2.86
C VAL A 92 0.94 -8.95 -3.86
N PRO A 93 0.21 -7.85 -4.09
CA PRO A 93 -0.77 -7.79 -5.17
C PRO A 93 -0.16 -8.04 -6.56
N VAL A 94 1.08 -7.60 -6.81
CA VAL A 94 1.78 -7.79 -8.08
C VAL A 94 2.12 -9.27 -8.31
N GLU A 95 2.88 -9.86 -7.40
CA GLU A 95 3.32 -11.26 -7.52
C GLU A 95 2.18 -12.24 -7.33
N GLY A 96 1.47 -12.09 -6.22
CA GLY A 96 0.41 -13.00 -5.86
C GLY A 96 -0.76 -12.93 -6.80
N GLY A 97 -1.11 -11.73 -7.25
CA GLY A 97 -2.23 -11.49 -8.14
C GLY A 97 -1.97 -11.86 -9.60
N TYR A 98 -0.73 -11.62 -10.09
CA TYR A 98 -0.47 -11.66 -11.53
C TYR A 98 0.73 -12.50 -11.95
N LEU A 99 1.46 -13.14 -11.03
CA LEU A 99 2.59 -14.03 -11.36
C LEU A 99 2.46 -15.41 -10.73
N TYR A 100 2.09 -15.51 -9.44
CA TYR A 100 2.16 -16.76 -8.68
C TYR A 100 0.81 -17.29 -8.18
N GLN A 101 -0.29 -16.61 -8.45
CA GLN A 101 -1.66 -17.04 -8.17
C GLN A 101 -1.96 -17.39 -6.69
N PHE A 102 -1.37 -16.68 -5.73
CA PHE A 102 -1.71 -16.83 -4.31
C PHE A 102 -2.53 -15.67 -3.75
N HIS A 103 -2.82 -14.66 -4.58
CA HIS A 103 -3.64 -13.51 -4.26
C HIS A 103 -4.63 -13.25 -5.40
N TYR A 104 -5.81 -12.68 -5.10
CA TYR A 104 -6.76 -12.29 -6.13
C TYR A 104 -6.13 -11.24 -7.08
N PRO A 105 -6.33 -11.28 -8.41
CA PRO A 105 -7.30 -12.10 -9.17
C PRO A 105 -6.78 -13.49 -9.62
N ASN A 106 -5.60 -13.92 -9.19
CA ASN A 106 -5.00 -15.21 -9.56
C ASN A 106 -4.72 -15.36 -11.07
N GLU A 107 -4.38 -14.27 -11.74
CA GLU A 107 -3.92 -14.29 -13.14
C GLU A 107 -2.44 -14.66 -13.25
N ILE A 108 -2.00 -15.11 -14.44
CA ILE A 108 -0.59 -15.11 -14.84
C ILE A 108 -0.46 -14.15 -16.01
N ASN A 109 -0.01 -12.94 -15.75
CA ASN A 109 0.07 -11.88 -16.75
C ASN A 109 1.10 -10.81 -16.34
N MET A 110 2.31 -10.91 -16.88
CA MET A 110 3.42 -9.98 -16.60
C MET A 110 3.05 -8.52 -16.95
N LYS A 111 2.29 -8.29 -18.02
CA LYS A 111 1.90 -6.92 -18.39
C LYS A 111 0.99 -6.29 -17.33
N HIS A 112 0.06 -7.06 -16.80
CA HIS A 112 -0.81 -6.62 -15.70
C HIS A 112 -0.01 -6.44 -14.41
N ALA A 113 0.92 -7.34 -14.10
CA ALA A 113 1.81 -7.22 -12.95
C ALA A 113 2.54 -5.86 -12.96
N VAL A 114 3.19 -5.51 -14.08
CA VAL A 114 3.91 -4.22 -14.24
C VAL A 114 2.94 -3.04 -14.11
N GLN A 115 1.75 -3.12 -14.71
CA GLN A 115 0.76 -2.03 -14.63
C GLN A 115 0.25 -1.82 -13.20
N VAL A 116 0.00 -2.90 -12.44
CA VAL A 116 -0.41 -2.84 -11.04
C VAL A 116 0.69 -2.24 -10.19
N GLY A 117 1.93 -2.71 -10.29
CA GLY A 117 3.07 -2.16 -9.55
C GLY A 117 3.28 -0.67 -9.83
N PHE A 118 3.16 -0.26 -11.10
CA PHE A 118 3.23 1.15 -11.46
C PHE A 118 2.11 1.98 -10.81
N HIS A 119 0.86 1.48 -10.81
CA HIS A 119 -0.26 2.24 -10.23
C HIS A 119 -0.19 2.29 -8.68
N GLU A 120 0.25 1.24 -8.02
CA GLU A 120 0.46 1.24 -6.56
C GLU A 120 1.57 2.21 -6.15
N THR A 121 2.70 2.18 -6.85
CA THR A 121 3.81 3.13 -6.62
C THR A 121 3.35 4.58 -6.84
N LEU A 122 2.62 4.82 -7.93
CA LEU A 122 2.09 6.15 -8.24
C LEU A 122 1.08 6.63 -7.19
N ALA A 123 0.21 5.72 -6.70
CA ALA A 123 -0.76 6.03 -5.65
C ALA A 123 -0.04 6.40 -4.34
N SER A 124 0.99 5.64 -3.97
CA SER A 124 1.87 5.93 -2.83
C SER A 124 2.52 7.30 -2.97
N ALA A 125 3.18 7.56 -4.09
CA ALA A 125 3.87 8.84 -4.32
C ALA A 125 2.90 10.05 -4.26
N LYS A 126 1.70 9.91 -4.84
CA LYS A 126 0.68 10.96 -4.78
C LYS A 126 0.15 11.17 -3.35
N ALA A 127 -0.06 10.10 -2.58
CA ALA A 127 -0.51 10.19 -1.19
C ALA A 127 0.56 10.86 -0.31
N ILE A 128 1.84 10.52 -0.49
CA ILE A 128 2.97 11.16 0.19
C ILE A 128 3.02 12.66 -0.15
N LYS A 129 2.84 13.01 -1.42
CA LYS A 129 2.78 14.41 -1.83
C LYS A 129 1.66 15.17 -1.12
N VAL A 130 0.45 14.61 -1.08
CA VAL A 130 -0.70 15.22 -0.37
C VAL A 130 -0.40 15.37 1.13
N TYR A 131 0.21 14.36 1.75
CA TYR A 131 0.61 14.43 3.16
C TYR A 131 1.52 15.63 3.46
N HIS A 132 2.54 15.84 2.63
CA HIS A 132 3.46 16.98 2.78
C HIS A 132 2.78 18.32 2.48
N GLU A 133 1.89 18.38 1.48
CA GLU A 133 1.12 19.61 1.16
C GLU A 133 0.14 20.01 2.29
N MET A 134 -0.34 19.05 3.07
CA MET A 134 -1.16 19.29 4.26
C MET A 134 -0.35 19.80 5.46
N ASN A 135 0.98 19.82 5.39
CA ASN A 135 1.89 20.26 6.46
C ASN A 135 1.62 19.56 7.80
N LEU A 136 1.33 18.27 7.78
CA LEU A 136 1.09 17.49 8.98
C LEU A 136 2.42 17.25 9.74
N ASP A 137 2.31 17.27 11.07
CA ASP A 137 3.43 16.93 11.95
C ASP A 137 3.55 15.42 12.10
N GLY A 138 4.56 14.83 11.47
CA GLY A 138 4.82 13.39 11.50
C GLY A 138 5.60 12.90 10.28
N GLU A 139 5.55 11.61 10.05
CA GLU A 139 6.30 10.93 8.99
C GLU A 139 5.39 10.00 8.19
N ILE A 140 5.71 9.84 6.90
CA ILE A 140 5.01 8.93 6.01
C ILE A 140 6.02 8.12 5.20
N GLY A 141 5.77 6.82 5.02
CA GLY A 141 6.60 5.90 4.26
C GLY A 141 5.81 4.78 3.61
N ILE A 142 6.49 3.69 3.31
CA ILE A 142 5.94 2.47 2.73
C ILE A 142 6.50 1.27 3.48
N ILE A 143 5.72 0.20 3.61
CA ILE A 143 6.18 -1.06 4.20
C ILE A 143 6.56 -2.01 3.05
N LEU A 144 7.84 -2.39 2.99
CA LEU A 144 8.34 -3.30 1.97
C LEU A 144 8.59 -4.69 2.56
N ASN A 145 8.22 -5.71 1.79
CA ASN A 145 8.65 -7.08 2.01
C ASN A 145 9.95 -7.27 1.22
N LEU A 146 11.06 -7.46 1.91
CA LEU A 146 12.36 -7.62 1.29
C LEU A 146 12.83 -9.08 1.41
N THR A 147 13.24 -9.65 0.29
CA THR A 147 13.78 -11.00 0.20
C THR A 147 15.23 -10.92 -0.31
N PRO A 148 16.24 -10.77 0.59
CA PRO A 148 17.63 -10.69 0.18
C PRO A 148 18.06 -11.92 -0.63
N SER A 149 18.67 -11.71 -1.79
CA SER A 149 19.11 -12.76 -2.68
C SER A 149 20.63 -12.86 -2.66
N TYR A 150 21.13 -14.07 -2.45
CA TYR A 150 22.56 -14.37 -2.41
C TYR A 150 22.95 -15.32 -3.53
N PRO A 151 24.13 -15.16 -4.17
CA PRO A 151 24.62 -16.16 -5.13
C PRO A 151 24.91 -17.47 -4.41
N ARG A 152 24.70 -18.58 -5.10
CA ARG A 152 25.05 -19.93 -4.61
C ARG A 152 26.57 -20.06 -4.49
N ASP A 153 27.31 -19.55 -5.46
CA ASP A 153 28.77 -19.41 -5.46
C ASP A 153 29.14 -17.97 -5.82
N GLU A 154 29.77 -17.26 -4.88
CA GLU A 154 30.20 -15.87 -5.07
C GLU A 154 31.30 -15.71 -6.13
N ASN A 155 31.99 -16.79 -6.50
CA ASN A 155 33.01 -16.81 -7.52
C ASN A 155 32.47 -17.17 -8.91
N ASP A 156 31.22 -17.65 -9.00
CA ASP A 156 30.56 -17.91 -10.28
C ASP A 156 29.81 -16.67 -10.79
N PRO A 157 30.24 -16.08 -11.93
CA PRO A 157 29.58 -14.89 -12.47
C PRO A 157 28.10 -15.07 -12.82
N GLU A 158 27.67 -16.30 -13.18
CA GLU A 158 26.27 -16.58 -13.52
C GLU A 158 25.40 -16.63 -12.25
N ASP A 159 25.91 -17.19 -11.16
CA ASP A 159 25.24 -17.21 -9.86
C ASP A 159 25.12 -15.78 -9.29
N VAL A 160 26.18 -14.98 -9.39
CA VAL A 160 26.18 -13.56 -9.00
C VAL A 160 25.15 -12.78 -9.80
N LYS A 161 25.11 -12.96 -11.12
CA LYS A 161 24.14 -12.31 -11.99
C LYS A 161 22.69 -12.73 -11.69
N ALA A 162 22.47 -14.01 -11.42
CA ALA A 162 21.13 -14.50 -11.03
C ALA A 162 20.64 -13.87 -9.73
N ALA A 163 21.51 -13.76 -8.71
CA ALA A 163 21.19 -13.10 -7.45
C ALA A 163 20.89 -11.60 -7.66
N GLN A 164 21.66 -10.90 -8.49
CA GLN A 164 21.42 -9.49 -8.82
C GLN A 164 20.07 -9.27 -9.54
N ILE A 165 19.69 -10.17 -10.46
CA ILE A 165 18.40 -10.10 -11.15
C ILE A 165 17.27 -10.34 -10.17
N ALA A 166 17.38 -11.35 -9.29
CA ALA A 166 16.38 -11.61 -8.27
C ALA A 166 16.22 -10.42 -7.31
N ASP A 167 17.33 -9.84 -6.83
CA ASP A 167 17.30 -8.66 -5.96
C ASP A 167 16.66 -7.44 -6.64
N ALA A 168 17.02 -7.18 -7.90
CA ALA A 168 16.42 -6.09 -8.68
C ALA A 168 14.92 -6.28 -8.84
N PHE A 169 14.45 -7.51 -9.07
CA PHE A 169 13.03 -7.80 -9.27
C PHE A 169 12.22 -7.70 -7.97
N PHE A 170 12.68 -8.31 -6.87
CA PHE A 170 11.92 -8.40 -5.63
C PHE A 170 12.10 -7.21 -4.69
N ASN A 171 13.28 -6.62 -4.65
CA ASN A 171 13.59 -5.59 -3.65
C ASN A 171 13.65 -4.19 -4.25
N ARG A 172 14.32 -4.01 -5.39
CA ARG A 172 14.61 -2.68 -5.95
C ARG A 172 13.49 -2.11 -6.80
N SER A 173 12.56 -2.94 -7.27
CA SER A 173 11.43 -2.49 -8.11
C SER A 173 10.51 -1.44 -7.47
N PHE A 174 10.55 -1.29 -6.13
CA PHE A 174 9.81 -0.26 -5.40
C PHE A 174 10.72 0.78 -4.72
N LEU A 175 12.04 0.69 -4.88
CA LEU A 175 13.02 1.61 -4.27
C LEU A 175 13.73 2.48 -5.29
N ASP A 176 13.93 1.99 -6.52
CA ASP A 176 14.62 2.64 -7.63
C ASP A 176 13.62 3.18 -8.67
#